data_07550f6f65d744b6918b04e1fd06d11f
#
_entry.id   07550f6f65d744b6918b04e1fd06d11f
#
_cell.length_a   1.000
_cell.length_b   1.000
_cell.length_c   1.000
_cell.angle_alpha   90.00
_cell.angle_beta   90.00
_cell.angle_gamma   90.00
#
_symmetry.space_group_name_H-M   'P 1'
#
loop_
_entity.id
_entity.type
_entity.pdbx_description
1 polymer ?
#
loop_
_entity_poly.entity_id
_entity_poly.type
_entity_poly.pdbx_seq_one_letter_code
_entity_poly.pdbx_strand_id
1 'polypeptide(L)'
;MITSLSRFQTVDDRSIPPIREEVEYLLDTLEVLRATNEISNDAFLESGSIQGGLTLILNLLAQGIPDEANSQLIRLKQRANSIHEKFPELDTKVESRR
;
A
#
# COMPACT_ATOMS: atom_id res chain seq x y z
N MET A 1 6.06 -2.75 0.33
CA MET A 1 5.28 -1.54 0.04
C MET A 1 5.50 -1.05 -1.38
N ILE A 2 6.74 -0.83 -1.77
CA ILE A 2 7.07 -0.46 -3.14
C ILE A 2 6.57 -1.53 -4.12
N THR A 3 6.83 -2.80 -3.83
CA THR A 3 6.41 -3.92 -4.66
C THR A 3 4.88 -4.00 -4.76
N SER A 4 4.17 -3.75 -3.66
CA SER A 4 2.71 -3.71 -3.67
C SER A 4 2.18 -2.71 -4.70
N LEU A 5 2.75 -1.50 -4.71
CA LEU A 5 2.28 -0.43 -5.60
C LEU A 5 2.77 -0.59 -7.04
N SER A 6 3.89 -1.28 -7.25
CA SER A 6 4.43 -1.51 -8.59
C SER A 6 3.49 -2.35 -9.47
N ARG A 7 2.53 -3.03 -8.86
CA ARG A 7 1.50 -3.81 -9.59
C ARG A 7 0.52 -2.91 -10.34
N PHE A 8 0.45 -1.62 -9.96
CA PHE A 8 -0.52 -0.68 -10.49
C PHE A 8 0.20 0.48 -11.17
N GLN A 9 0.22 0.51 -12.50
CA GLN A 9 0.77 1.66 -13.24
C GLN A 9 -0.30 2.74 -13.43
N THR A 10 -1.47 2.32 -13.90
CA THR A 10 -2.68 3.14 -13.94
C THR A 10 -3.82 2.31 -13.38
N VAL A 11 -4.84 2.99 -12.86
CA VAL A 11 -5.98 2.32 -12.24
C VAL A 11 -7.30 2.77 -12.86
N ASP A 12 -8.25 1.83 -12.92
CA ASP A 12 -9.60 2.05 -13.39
C ASP A 12 -10.55 1.14 -12.58
N ASP A 13 -11.80 1.00 -13.01
CA ASP A 13 -12.78 0.17 -12.32
C ASP A 13 -12.36 -1.31 -12.25
N ARG A 14 -11.58 -1.80 -13.22
CA ARG A 14 -11.08 -3.18 -13.20
C ARG A 14 -9.98 -3.39 -12.16
N SER A 15 -9.40 -2.31 -11.67
CA SER A 15 -8.37 -2.37 -10.62
C SER A 15 -8.97 -2.56 -9.23
N ILE A 16 -10.29 -2.40 -9.07
CA ILE A 16 -10.94 -2.46 -7.75
C ILE A 16 -10.68 -3.80 -7.04
N PRO A 17 -10.95 -4.98 -7.64
CA PRO A 17 -10.68 -6.23 -6.94
C PRO A 17 -9.21 -6.43 -6.56
N PRO A 18 -8.22 -6.25 -7.45
CA PRO A 18 -6.82 -6.45 -7.04
C PRO A 18 -6.34 -5.43 -6.00
N ILE A 19 -6.82 -4.19 -6.03
CA ILE A 19 -6.47 -3.21 -4.99
C ILE A 19 -7.06 -3.63 -3.65
N ARG A 20 -8.32 -4.08 -3.63
CA ARG A 20 -8.96 -4.55 -2.39
C ARG A 20 -8.19 -5.72 -1.78
N GLU A 21 -7.76 -6.66 -2.60
CA GLU A 21 -6.94 -7.79 -2.15
C GLU A 21 -5.62 -7.31 -1.56
N GLU A 22 -4.99 -6.33 -2.18
CA GLU A 22 -3.72 -5.78 -1.69
C GLU A 22 -3.90 -5.05 -0.36
N VAL A 23 -4.98 -4.30 -0.19
CA VAL A 23 -5.31 -3.63 1.08
C VAL A 23 -5.46 -4.67 2.20
N GLU A 24 -6.22 -5.74 1.96
CA GLU A 24 -6.43 -6.80 2.94
C GLU A 24 -5.11 -7.50 3.28
N TYR A 25 -4.30 -7.79 2.27
CA TYR A 25 -2.99 -8.41 2.48
C TYR A 25 -2.09 -7.53 3.36
N LEU A 26 -2.02 -6.24 3.08
CA LEU A 26 -1.19 -5.30 3.85
C LEU A 26 -1.68 -5.15 5.27
N LEU A 27 -3.01 -5.06 5.48
CA LEU A 27 -3.59 -5.00 6.81
C LEU A 27 -3.14 -6.18 7.67
N ASP A 28 -3.34 -7.39 7.17
CA ASP A 28 -3.04 -8.60 7.91
C ASP A 28 -1.54 -8.78 8.11
N THR A 29 -0.75 -8.57 7.06
CA THR A 29 0.69 -8.80 7.09
C THR A 29 1.40 -7.83 8.01
N LEU A 30 1.07 -6.55 7.95
CA LEU A 30 1.69 -5.53 8.80
C LEU A 30 1.37 -5.76 10.27
N GLU A 31 0.15 -6.18 10.59
CA GLU A 31 -0.22 -6.53 11.97
C GLU A 31 0.62 -7.70 12.50
N VAL A 32 0.79 -8.74 11.69
CA VAL A 32 1.60 -9.90 12.07
C VAL A 32 3.07 -9.50 12.26
N LEU A 33 3.63 -8.72 11.33
CA LEU A 33 5.01 -8.28 11.43
C LEU A 33 5.26 -7.43 12.68
N ARG A 34 4.32 -6.57 13.04
CA ARG A 34 4.40 -5.79 14.26
C ARG A 34 4.29 -6.68 15.51
N ALA A 35 3.31 -7.56 15.52
CA ALA A 35 3.06 -8.43 16.67
C ALA A 35 4.23 -9.38 16.97
N THR A 36 4.97 -9.79 15.95
CA THR A 36 6.14 -10.66 16.08
C THR A 36 7.45 -9.89 16.23
N ASN A 37 7.39 -8.57 16.35
CA ASN A 37 8.55 -7.68 16.44
C ASN A 37 9.51 -7.73 15.24
N GLU A 38 9.01 -8.16 14.09
CA GLU A 38 9.82 -8.18 12.85
C GLU A 38 9.96 -6.79 12.24
N ILE A 39 9.04 -5.88 12.55
CA ILE A 39 9.14 -4.47 12.19
C ILE A 39 8.94 -3.62 13.44
N SER A 40 9.49 -2.41 13.43
CA SER A 40 9.33 -1.46 14.53
C SER A 40 7.92 -0.87 14.54
N ASN A 41 7.52 -0.31 15.67
CA ASN A 41 6.25 0.40 15.78
C ASN A 41 6.21 1.61 14.84
N ASP A 42 7.33 2.31 14.66
CA ASP A 42 7.41 3.43 13.73
C ASP A 42 7.20 2.98 12.28
N ALA A 43 7.80 1.87 11.88
CA ALA A 43 7.58 1.30 10.54
C ALA A 43 6.12 0.93 10.34
N PHE A 44 5.49 0.33 11.34
CA PHE A 44 4.08 -0.02 11.30
C PHE A 44 3.19 1.21 11.12
N LEU A 45 3.44 2.26 11.91
CA LEU A 45 2.63 3.48 11.84
C LEU A 45 2.77 4.18 10.50
N GLU A 46 3.97 4.30 9.97
CA GLU A 46 4.17 4.94 8.66
C GLU A 46 3.58 4.10 7.53
N SER A 47 3.67 2.78 7.63
CA SER A 47 3.09 1.86 6.63
C SER A 47 1.57 1.98 6.53
N GLY A 48 0.90 2.35 7.61
CA GLY A 48 -0.54 2.55 7.61
C GLY A 48 -1.00 3.57 6.59
N SER A 49 -0.16 4.54 6.24
CA SER A 49 -0.48 5.54 5.22
C SER A 49 -0.61 4.93 3.81
N ILE A 50 0.06 3.81 3.54
CA ILE A 50 -0.02 3.14 2.23
C ILE A 50 -1.37 2.44 2.08
N GLN A 51 -1.78 1.65 3.07
CA GLN A 51 -3.09 1.00 3.00
C GLN A 51 -4.22 2.02 3.01
N GLY A 52 -4.09 3.10 3.79
CA GLY A 52 -5.05 4.19 3.81
C GLY A 52 -5.15 4.89 2.46
N GLY A 53 -4.01 5.10 1.80
CA GLY A 53 -3.96 5.67 0.46
C GLY A 53 -4.59 4.77 -0.59
N LEU A 54 -4.35 3.46 -0.53
CA LEU A 54 -5.01 2.50 -1.42
C LEU A 54 -6.52 2.46 -1.17
N THR A 55 -6.96 2.57 0.07
CA THR A 55 -8.39 2.63 0.40
C THR A 55 -9.04 3.87 -0.21
N LEU A 56 -8.36 5.02 -0.16
CA LEU A 56 -8.85 6.24 -0.81
C LEU A 56 -8.97 6.03 -2.32
N ILE A 57 -7.99 5.41 -2.95
CA ILE A 57 -8.03 5.10 -4.38
C ILE A 57 -9.23 4.21 -4.71
N LEU A 58 -9.50 3.18 -3.88
CA LEU A 58 -10.69 2.35 -4.04
C LEU A 58 -11.98 3.16 -4.02
N ASN A 59 -12.09 4.07 -3.06
CA ASN A 59 -13.28 4.90 -2.93
C ASN A 59 -13.47 5.82 -4.15
N LEU A 60 -12.39 6.39 -4.66
CA LEU A 60 -12.44 7.23 -5.86
C LEU A 60 -12.86 6.43 -7.09
N LEU A 61 -12.32 5.24 -7.26
CA LEU A 61 -12.70 4.37 -8.38
C LEU A 61 -14.16 3.92 -8.28
N ALA A 62 -14.63 3.59 -7.08
CA ALA A 62 -16.02 3.20 -6.85
C ALA A 62 -17.00 4.36 -7.16
N GLN A 63 -16.55 5.60 -7.01
CA GLN A 63 -17.34 6.78 -7.33
C GLN A 63 -17.21 7.22 -8.78
N GLY A 64 -16.42 6.50 -9.58
CA GLY A 64 -16.22 6.82 -10.99
C GLY A 64 -15.33 8.04 -11.22
N ILE A 65 -14.30 8.23 -10.37
CA ILE A 65 -13.36 9.35 -10.45
C ILE A 65 -11.95 8.82 -10.70
N PRO A 66 -11.68 8.23 -11.90
CA PRO A 66 -10.39 7.58 -12.15
C PRO A 66 -9.22 8.55 -12.27
N ASP A 67 -9.44 9.76 -12.74
CA ASP A 67 -8.34 10.74 -12.91
C ASP A 67 -7.74 11.10 -11.55
N GLU A 68 -8.58 11.38 -10.56
CA GLU A 68 -8.11 11.67 -9.20
C GLU A 68 -7.49 10.43 -8.56
N ALA A 69 -8.04 9.24 -8.81
CA ALA A 69 -7.46 7.99 -8.31
C ALA A 69 -6.03 7.80 -8.83
N ASN A 70 -5.79 8.09 -10.11
CA ASN A 70 -4.45 7.99 -10.69
C ASN A 70 -3.49 9.05 -10.14
N SER A 71 -3.98 10.27 -9.87
CA SER A 71 -3.19 11.30 -9.21
C SER A 71 -2.78 10.87 -7.80
N GLN A 72 -3.70 10.27 -7.05
CA GLN A 72 -3.41 9.76 -5.71
C GLN A 72 -2.41 8.59 -5.76
N LEU A 73 -2.50 7.75 -6.78
CA LEU A 73 -1.55 6.65 -6.94
C LEU A 73 -0.12 7.15 -7.11
N ILE A 74 0.09 8.20 -7.89
CA ILE A 74 1.40 8.82 -8.08
C ILE A 74 1.96 9.31 -6.74
N ARG A 75 1.14 10.01 -5.96
CA ARG A 75 1.54 10.52 -4.63
C ARG A 75 1.85 9.37 -3.68
N LEU A 76 1.06 8.31 -3.75
CA LEU A 76 1.24 7.16 -2.87
C LEU A 76 2.55 6.44 -3.18
N LYS A 77 2.91 6.32 -4.45
CA LYS A 77 4.21 5.74 -4.86
C LYS A 77 5.38 6.56 -4.34
N GLN A 78 5.27 7.89 -4.37
CA GLN A 78 6.29 8.77 -3.80
C GLN A 78 6.43 8.56 -2.29
N ARG A 79 5.31 8.42 -1.59
CA ARG A 79 5.32 8.13 -0.15
C ARG A 79 5.95 6.78 0.14
N ALA A 80 5.64 5.76 -0.66
CA ALA A 80 6.23 4.44 -0.50
C ALA A 80 7.74 4.47 -0.68
N ASN A 81 8.25 5.26 -1.62
CA ASN A 81 9.68 5.44 -1.81
C ASN A 81 10.33 6.08 -0.57
N SER A 82 9.69 7.08 0.02
CA SER A 82 10.18 7.72 1.25
C SER A 82 10.21 6.76 2.42
N ILE A 83 9.19 5.92 2.57
CA ILE A 83 9.14 4.88 3.59
C ILE A 83 10.24 3.86 3.36
N HIS A 84 10.48 3.47 2.12
CA HIS A 84 11.54 2.52 1.78
C HIS A 84 12.94 3.07 2.13
N GLU A 85 13.18 4.35 1.93
CA GLU A 85 14.44 4.97 2.32
C GLU A 85 14.67 4.90 3.83
N LYS A 86 13.59 5.08 4.62
CA LYS A 86 13.63 5.01 6.07
C LYS A 86 13.72 3.59 6.60
N PHE A 87 13.00 2.67 5.98
CA PHE A 87 12.85 1.29 6.42
C PHE A 87 13.15 0.35 5.24
N PRO A 88 14.42 0.21 4.84
CA PRO A 88 14.76 -0.48 3.59
C PRO A 88 14.44 -1.98 3.59
N GLU A 89 14.24 -2.59 4.75
CA GLU A 89 13.92 -4.02 4.85
C GLU A 89 12.42 -4.30 4.83
N LEU A 90 11.60 -3.26 4.95
CA LEU A 90 10.16 -3.42 5.10
C LEU A 90 9.52 -4.11 3.89
N ASP A 91 9.85 -3.68 2.70
CA ASP A 91 9.28 -4.25 1.47
C ASP A 91 9.56 -5.76 1.37
N THR A 92 10.82 -6.15 1.62
CA THR A 92 11.22 -7.56 1.59
C THR A 92 10.45 -8.38 2.62
N LYS A 93 10.28 -7.86 3.82
CA LYS A 93 9.53 -8.55 4.88
C LYS A 93 8.06 -8.72 4.52
N VAL A 94 7.46 -7.70 3.93
CA VAL A 94 6.07 -7.78 3.46
C VAL A 94 5.94 -8.82 2.35
N GLU A 95 6.82 -8.77 1.35
CA GLU A 95 6.75 -9.66 0.19
C GLU A 95 7.06 -11.11 0.55
N SER A 96 7.91 -11.36 1.52
CA SER A 96 8.29 -12.72 1.92
C SER A 96 7.13 -13.52 2.54
N ARG A 97 6.05 -12.87 2.91
CA ARG A 97 4.88 -13.53 3.51
C ARG A 97 3.79 -13.85 2.49
N ARG A 98 3.98 -13.46 1.24
CA ARG A 98 3.02 -13.85 0.21
C ARG A 98 3.12 -15.37 -0.02
#